data_8489c471434612fa03fa097fe0befafc
#
_entry.id   8489c471434612fa03fa097fe0befafc
#
_cell.length_a   1.000
_cell.length_b   1.000
_cell.length_c   1.000
_cell.angle_alpha   90.00
_cell.angle_beta   90.00
_cell.angle_gamma   90.00
#
_symmetry.space_group_name_H-M   'P 1'
#
loop_
_entity.id
_entity.type
_entity.pdbx_description
1 polymer ?
#
loop_
_entity_poly.entity_id
_entity_poly.type
_entity_poly.pdbx_seq_one_letter_code
_entity_poly.pdbx_strand_id
1 'polypeptide(L)'
;SAEDAMRLVDRSREPFLIRTALNTTCEMSDGKYFTRFAFMNDGSNGPGWWGEKNETTKETQHYQLNKWRILDKWVEKYKELDPDLLVTSSHATEHNLEMPFSVGNLKADAGRLYADFMTREYLNGTSHPRVYFAAGNCLIGNVDNDPNSMAVGWLSGMNATAMVGYVVTTWYGRNGWGGLKYWAANAGRLTLAQAIYLNQQDMLHTEFGWYPEMLTVDYPFSAGAFAEDSEFKKLFRQATGNLPTKDQKGFVHDRDVVVLYGDPAWDVKLKNPAPLGYKVDFKMKGKQCVVTIITNEYFDGALMKGGKLKQEHVTDIPFAYYFPTLLQSNVKFERSIGKSLRLRSNKR
;
A
#
# COMPACT_ATOMS: atom_id res chain seq x y z
N SER A 1 -16.00 6.21 17.59
CA SER A 1 -16.44 6.08 18.98
C SER A 1 -15.39 5.37 19.82
N ALA A 2 -15.51 5.44 21.16
CA ALA A 2 -14.66 4.66 22.08
C ALA A 2 -14.79 3.15 21.84
N GLU A 3 -15.97 2.71 21.47
CA GLU A 3 -16.29 1.34 21.15
C GLU A 3 -15.55 0.87 19.89
N ASP A 4 -15.46 1.71 18.86
CA ASP A 4 -14.66 1.44 17.66
C ASP A 4 -13.16 1.34 18.00
N ALA A 5 -12.65 2.23 18.82
CA ALA A 5 -11.26 2.18 19.24
C ALA A 5 -10.93 0.91 20.03
N MET A 6 -11.79 0.51 20.96
CA MET A 6 -11.63 -0.75 21.70
C MET A 6 -11.67 -1.96 20.77
N ARG A 7 -12.59 -1.98 19.80
CA ARG A 7 -12.67 -3.06 18.81
C ARG A 7 -11.39 -3.16 17.99
N LEU A 8 -10.81 -2.04 17.57
CA LEU A 8 -9.52 -2.03 16.84
C LEU A 8 -8.41 -2.66 17.69
N VAL A 9 -8.31 -2.25 18.96
CA VAL A 9 -7.30 -2.79 19.90
C VAL A 9 -7.51 -4.29 20.11
N ASP A 10 -8.73 -4.73 20.36
CA ASP A 10 -9.01 -6.15 20.61
C ASP A 10 -8.72 -7.03 19.39
N ARG A 11 -9.02 -6.56 18.19
CA ARG A 11 -8.75 -7.30 16.95
C ARG A 11 -7.28 -7.34 16.56
N SER A 12 -6.48 -6.36 17.00
CA SER A 12 -5.04 -6.31 16.69
C SER A 12 -4.16 -7.11 17.66
N ARG A 13 -4.72 -7.67 18.74
CA ARG A 13 -3.95 -8.44 19.75
C ARG A 13 -3.37 -9.74 19.21
N GLU A 14 -4.10 -10.40 18.31
CA GLU A 14 -3.69 -11.71 17.79
C GLU A 14 -3.09 -11.59 16.38
N PRO A 15 -2.08 -12.41 16.06
CA PRO A 15 -1.56 -12.50 14.70
C PRO A 15 -2.66 -12.85 13.71
N PHE A 16 -2.64 -12.21 12.53
CA PHE A 16 -3.64 -12.44 11.51
C PHE A 16 -3.01 -12.70 10.14
N LEU A 17 -3.44 -13.77 9.50
CA LEU A 17 -3.00 -14.14 8.16
C LEU A 17 -4.12 -13.86 7.16
N ILE A 18 -3.89 -12.92 6.26
CA ILE A 18 -4.80 -12.59 5.15
C ILE A 18 -4.97 -13.81 4.24
N ARG A 19 -6.20 -14.24 4.00
CA ARG A 19 -6.56 -15.39 3.19
C ARG A 19 -7.48 -15.06 2.03
N THR A 20 -8.27 -14.00 2.19
CA THR A 20 -9.28 -13.59 1.21
C THR A 20 -9.07 -12.13 0.84
N ALA A 21 -9.25 -11.78 -0.44
CA ALA A 21 -9.12 -10.41 -0.87
C ALA A 21 -10.09 -10.03 -2.00
N LEU A 22 -10.51 -8.77 -1.98
CA LEU A 22 -11.21 -8.12 -3.07
C LEU A 22 -10.40 -6.89 -3.51
N ASN A 23 -10.09 -6.82 -4.80
CA ASN A 23 -9.14 -5.88 -5.33
C ASN A 23 -9.71 -5.11 -6.55
N THR A 24 -9.53 -3.81 -6.61
CA THR A 24 -9.86 -2.96 -7.77
C THR A 24 -8.61 -2.41 -8.44
N THR A 25 -7.50 -3.15 -8.40
CA THR A 25 -6.24 -2.79 -9.03
C THR A 25 -5.65 -3.99 -9.80
N CYS A 26 -4.90 -3.73 -10.84
CA CYS A 26 -4.24 -4.76 -11.63
C CYS A 26 -3.02 -5.41 -10.95
N GLU A 27 -2.52 -4.81 -9.87
CA GLU A 27 -1.23 -5.17 -9.29
C GLU A 27 -1.18 -6.51 -8.54
N MET A 28 -2.30 -7.00 -8.09
CA MET A 28 -2.42 -8.28 -7.39
C MET A 28 -3.42 -9.21 -8.10
N SER A 29 -3.47 -9.12 -9.41
CA SER A 29 -4.49 -9.79 -10.23
C SER A 29 -4.28 -11.30 -10.40
N ASP A 30 -3.13 -11.84 -9.99
CA ASP A 30 -2.84 -13.27 -10.05
C ASP A 30 -3.41 -14.08 -8.86
N GLY A 31 -3.85 -13.39 -7.82
CA GLY A 31 -4.45 -13.99 -6.63
C GLY A 31 -3.58 -14.97 -5.85
N LYS A 32 -2.25 -15.02 -6.12
CA LYS A 32 -1.35 -16.05 -5.58
C LYS A 32 -1.24 -16.07 -4.06
N TYR A 33 -1.49 -14.93 -3.39
CA TYR A 33 -1.42 -14.81 -1.93
C TYR A 33 -2.68 -15.30 -1.21
N PHE A 34 -3.76 -15.59 -1.95
CA PHE A 34 -5.08 -15.77 -1.38
C PHE A 34 -5.66 -17.17 -1.67
N THR A 35 -6.47 -17.66 -0.75
CA THR A 35 -7.26 -18.88 -0.98
C THR A 35 -8.52 -18.59 -1.77
N ARG A 36 -9.15 -17.44 -1.50
CA ARG A 36 -10.28 -16.90 -2.27
C ARG A 36 -9.95 -15.45 -2.63
N PHE A 37 -10.23 -15.08 -3.87
CA PHE A 37 -9.83 -13.78 -4.39
C PHE A 37 -10.76 -13.35 -5.52
N ALA A 38 -11.10 -12.07 -5.56
CA ALA A 38 -11.69 -11.42 -6.72
C ALA A 38 -11.01 -10.09 -6.98
N PHE A 39 -10.92 -9.71 -8.24
CA PHE A 39 -10.40 -8.42 -8.63
C PHE A 39 -11.15 -7.86 -9.83
N MET A 40 -11.10 -6.54 -9.99
CA MET A 40 -11.69 -5.82 -11.11
C MET A 40 -10.69 -4.81 -11.66
N ASN A 41 -10.62 -4.73 -12.98
CA ASN A 41 -9.73 -3.82 -13.67
C ASN A 41 -10.48 -3.16 -14.82
N ASP A 42 -10.33 -1.86 -14.96
CA ASP A 42 -10.94 -1.10 -16.06
C ASP A 42 -10.21 -1.29 -17.40
N GLY A 43 -9.04 -1.94 -17.37
CA GLY A 43 -8.27 -2.15 -18.58
C GLY A 43 -7.92 -0.84 -19.26
N SER A 44 -7.18 0.05 -18.61
CA SER A 44 -6.92 1.45 -18.97
C SER A 44 -6.70 1.75 -20.47
N ASN A 45 -6.65 0.75 -21.35
CA ASN A 45 -6.55 0.85 -22.81
C ASN A 45 -7.41 -0.20 -23.55
N GLY A 46 -8.47 -0.73 -22.94
CA GLY A 46 -9.30 -1.76 -23.57
C GLY A 46 -10.55 -2.12 -22.75
N PRO A 47 -11.30 -3.15 -23.16
CA PRO A 47 -12.43 -3.62 -22.41
C PRO A 47 -11.95 -4.07 -21.02
N GLY A 48 -12.65 -3.63 -19.98
CA GLY A 48 -12.36 -4.05 -18.61
C GLY A 48 -12.62 -5.54 -18.42
N TRP A 49 -12.08 -6.07 -17.36
CA TRP A 49 -12.22 -7.46 -16.99
C TRP A 49 -12.20 -7.65 -15.48
N TRP A 50 -12.76 -8.75 -15.03
CA TRP A 50 -12.69 -9.17 -13.65
C TRP A 50 -12.21 -10.61 -13.58
N GLY A 51 -11.67 -10.98 -12.45
CA GLY A 51 -11.19 -12.32 -12.21
C GLY A 51 -11.53 -12.77 -10.80
N GLU A 52 -11.61 -14.08 -10.64
CA GLU A 52 -11.83 -14.69 -9.35
C GLU A 52 -11.06 -15.98 -9.19
N LYS A 53 -10.77 -16.32 -7.95
CA LYS A 53 -10.22 -17.57 -7.50
C LYS A 53 -10.99 -18.04 -6.28
N ASN A 54 -11.38 -19.28 -6.28
CA ASN A 54 -12.03 -19.89 -5.14
C ASN A 54 -11.39 -21.26 -4.82
N GLU A 55 -11.91 -21.94 -3.82
CA GLU A 55 -11.37 -23.23 -3.39
C GLU A 55 -11.47 -24.33 -4.47
N THR A 56 -12.40 -24.20 -5.38
CA THR A 56 -12.60 -25.15 -6.48
C THR A 56 -11.64 -24.88 -7.64
N THR A 57 -11.56 -23.61 -8.08
CA THR A 57 -10.76 -23.22 -9.24
C THR A 57 -9.26 -23.26 -8.97
N LYS A 58 -8.83 -22.95 -7.74
CA LYS A 58 -7.42 -22.85 -7.28
C LYS A 58 -6.55 -21.89 -8.09
N GLU A 59 -6.88 -21.63 -9.34
CA GLU A 59 -6.27 -20.67 -10.24
C GLU A 59 -7.21 -19.48 -10.46
N THR A 60 -6.64 -18.32 -10.78
CA THR A 60 -7.45 -17.15 -11.08
C THR A 60 -8.05 -17.27 -12.48
N GLN A 61 -9.37 -17.29 -12.56
CA GLN A 61 -10.12 -17.23 -13.81
C GLN A 61 -10.45 -15.79 -14.16
N HIS A 62 -10.46 -15.47 -15.45
CA HIS A 62 -10.64 -14.11 -15.96
C HIS A 62 -11.89 -14.04 -16.85
N TYR A 63 -12.66 -12.97 -16.68
CA TYR A 63 -13.92 -12.74 -17.37
C TYR A 63 -14.00 -11.31 -17.89
N GLN A 64 -14.70 -11.10 -19.02
CA GLN A 64 -14.96 -9.77 -19.50
C GLN A 64 -15.88 -9.02 -18.56
N LEU A 65 -15.54 -7.78 -18.23
CA LEU A 65 -16.32 -6.92 -17.35
C LEU A 65 -17.31 -6.07 -18.14
N ASN A 66 -18.58 -6.17 -17.77
CA ASN A 66 -19.56 -5.19 -18.20
C ASN A 66 -19.45 -3.95 -17.30
N LYS A 67 -18.98 -2.83 -17.87
CA LYS A 67 -18.74 -1.59 -17.13
C LYS A 67 -19.96 -1.07 -16.36
N TRP A 68 -21.18 -1.29 -16.88
CA TRP A 68 -22.41 -0.86 -16.24
C TRP A 68 -22.83 -1.73 -15.03
N ARG A 69 -22.15 -2.85 -14.84
CA ARG A 69 -22.40 -3.78 -13.74
C ARG A 69 -21.23 -3.88 -12.76
N ILE A 70 -20.24 -2.96 -12.86
CA ILE A 70 -19.02 -3.07 -12.06
C ILE A 70 -19.29 -2.92 -10.56
N LEU A 71 -20.12 -1.95 -10.18
CA LEU A 71 -20.46 -1.73 -8.77
C LEU A 71 -21.28 -2.89 -8.21
N ASP A 72 -22.29 -3.37 -8.96
CA ASP A 72 -23.09 -4.53 -8.56
C ASP A 72 -22.20 -5.77 -8.37
N LYS A 73 -21.27 -6.01 -9.30
CA LYS A 73 -20.32 -7.13 -9.22
C LYS A 73 -19.38 -6.97 -8.02
N TRP A 74 -18.93 -5.76 -7.75
CA TRP A 74 -18.10 -5.48 -6.59
C TRP A 74 -18.85 -5.77 -5.28
N VAL A 75 -20.08 -5.31 -5.16
CA VAL A 75 -20.95 -5.55 -3.99
C VAL A 75 -21.25 -7.05 -3.84
N GLU A 76 -21.57 -7.74 -4.94
CA GLU A 76 -21.76 -9.20 -4.96
C GLU A 76 -20.52 -9.90 -4.38
N LYS A 77 -19.32 -9.59 -4.90
CA LYS A 77 -18.09 -10.23 -4.46
C LYS A 77 -17.68 -9.80 -3.04
N TYR A 78 -17.93 -8.57 -2.65
CA TYR A 78 -17.74 -8.13 -1.28
C TYR A 78 -18.58 -8.99 -0.28
N LYS A 79 -19.85 -9.22 -0.57
CA LYS A 79 -20.72 -10.03 0.27
C LYS A 79 -20.35 -11.51 0.26
N GLU A 80 -20.00 -12.04 -0.91
CA GLU A 80 -19.62 -13.45 -1.08
C GLU A 80 -18.31 -13.79 -0.37
N LEU A 81 -17.31 -12.92 -0.49
CA LEU A 81 -15.96 -13.17 0.03
C LEU A 81 -15.84 -12.80 1.51
N ASP A 82 -16.57 -11.79 1.99
CA ASP A 82 -16.31 -11.10 3.27
C ASP A 82 -14.79 -10.93 3.48
N PRO A 83 -14.10 -10.14 2.62
CA PRO A 83 -12.66 -10.23 2.44
C PRO A 83 -11.88 -9.73 3.66
N ASP A 84 -10.76 -10.42 3.96
CA ASP A 84 -9.75 -9.99 4.95
C ASP A 84 -9.00 -8.73 4.48
N LEU A 85 -8.83 -8.60 3.16
CA LEU A 85 -8.13 -7.49 2.53
C LEU A 85 -8.97 -6.88 1.41
N LEU A 86 -9.14 -5.58 1.49
CA LEU A 86 -9.68 -4.76 0.41
C LEU A 86 -8.57 -3.86 -0.10
N VAL A 87 -8.30 -3.91 -1.41
CA VAL A 87 -7.35 -3.01 -2.07
C VAL A 87 -8.08 -2.22 -3.14
N THR A 88 -7.90 -0.91 -3.13
CA THR A 88 -8.50 -0.03 -4.14
C THR A 88 -7.46 0.90 -4.74
N SER A 89 -7.64 1.22 -6.02
CA SER A 89 -6.89 2.25 -6.73
C SER A 89 -7.78 2.85 -7.80
N SER A 90 -8.42 3.96 -7.47
CA SER A 90 -9.34 4.69 -8.33
C SER A 90 -9.37 6.15 -7.91
N HIS A 91 -10.02 7.01 -8.68
CA HIS A 91 -10.29 8.36 -8.22
C HIS A 91 -11.11 8.36 -6.94
N ALA A 92 -10.77 9.24 -6.02
CA ALA A 92 -11.46 9.36 -4.75
C ALA A 92 -11.39 10.78 -4.19
N THR A 93 -12.28 11.04 -3.28
CA THR A 93 -12.23 12.17 -2.35
C THR A 93 -12.41 11.62 -0.93
N GLU A 94 -12.40 12.51 0.06
CA GLU A 94 -12.73 12.16 1.44
C GLU A 94 -14.15 11.58 1.63
N HIS A 95 -15.06 11.79 0.66
CA HIS A 95 -16.48 11.36 0.74
C HIS A 95 -16.87 10.32 -0.31
N ASN A 96 -15.98 10.03 -1.27
CA ASN A 96 -16.33 9.25 -2.44
C ASN A 96 -15.16 8.39 -2.94
N LEU A 97 -15.43 7.18 -3.36
CA LEU A 97 -14.54 6.29 -4.09
C LEU A 97 -15.23 5.87 -5.38
N GLU A 98 -14.69 6.28 -6.52
CA GLU A 98 -15.21 5.87 -7.82
C GLU A 98 -14.87 4.40 -8.10
N MET A 99 -15.80 3.70 -8.71
CA MET A 99 -15.52 2.40 -9.30
C MET A 99 -14.77 2.56 -10.62
N PRO A 100 -14.01 1.54 -11.06
CA PRO A 100 -13.40 1.54 -12.38
C PRO A 100 -14.39 1.96 -13.48
N PHE A 101 -13.94 2.66 -14.52
CA PHE A 101 -14.74 3.33 -15.57
C PHE A 101 -15.57 4.52 -15.07
N SER A 102 -15.40 4.98 -13.85
CA SER A 102 -16.26 6.01 -13.23
C SER A 102 -17.76 5.67 -13.27
N VAL A 103 -18.10 4.38 -13.17
CA VAL A 103 -19.48 3.90 -13.15
C VAL A 103 -19.86 3.41 -11.76
N GLY A 104 -20.58 4.26 -11.02
CA GLY A 104 -20.96 4.03 -9.64
C GLY A 104 -19.87 4.37 -8.66
N ASN A 105 -20.24 4.52 -7.41
CA ASN A 105 -19.38 4.98 -6.34
C ASN A 105 -19.66 4.20 -5.05
N LEU A 106 -18.63 4.13 -4.19
CA LEU A 106 -18.83 3.94 -2.76
C LEU A 106 -18.80 5.30 -2.10
N LYS A 107 -19.73 5.55 -1.20
CA LYS A 107 -19.85 6.80 -0.44
C LYS A 107 -20.01 6.51 1.04
N ALA A 108 -19.66 7.50 1.86
CA ALA A 108 -19.85 7.43 3.31
C ALA A 108 -21.06 8.27 3.75
N ASP A 109 -21.74 7.80 4.78
CA ASP A 109 -22.88 8.46 5.42
C ASP A 109 -22.91 8.05 6.90
N ALA A 110 -22.72 8.99 7.80
CA ALA A 110 -22.73 8.80 9.25
C ALA A 110 -21.89 7.59 9.71
N GLY A 111 -20.66 7.48 9.20
CA GLY A 111 -19.74 6.39 9.53
C GLY A 111 -20.05 5.04 8.88
N ARG A 112 -21.00 4.98 7.94
CA ARG A 112 -21.35 3.77 7.17
C ARG A 112 -20.98 3.96 5.70
N LEU A 113 -20.67 2.89 5.00
CA LEU A 113 -20.49 2.92 3.55
C LEU A 113 -21.70 2.39 2.82
N TYR A 114 -21.97 2.96 1.65
CA TYR A 114 -23.00 2.48 0.74
C TYR A 114 -22.53 2.54 -0.72
N ALA A 115 -23.04 1.61 -1.51
CA ALA A 115 -22.93 1.62 -2.95
C ALA A 115 -23.97 2.58 -3.52
N ASP A 116 -23.54 3.48 -4.42
CA ASP A 116 -24.35 4.53 -5.01
C ASP A 116 -24.23 4.51 -6.53
N PHE A 117 -25.23 3.97 -7.18
CA PHE A 117 -25.35 3.99 -8.65
C PHE A 117 -26.80 4.25 -9.07
N MET A 118 -27.62 3.22 -9.23
CA MET A 118 -29.07 3.38 -9.52
C MET A 118 -29.90 3.35 -8.25
N THR A 119 -29.42 2.66 -7.25
CA THR A 119 -30.01 2.54 -5.91
C THR A 119 -28.93 2.74 -4.86
N ARG A 120 -29.34 3.12 -3.66
CA ARG A 120 -28.44 3.19 -2.51
C ARG A 120 -28.51 1.87 -1.75
N GLU A 121 -27.37 1.21 -1.61
CA GLU A 121 -27.23 -0.02 -0.85
C GLU A 121 -26.16 0.10 0.22
N TYR A 122 -26.54 0.06 1.50
CA TYR A 122 -25.61 0.09 2.61
C TYR A 122 -24.87 -1.24 2.75
N LEU A 123 -23.56 -1.14 2.97
CA LEU A 123 -22.69 -2.29 3.17
C LEU A 123 -22.60 -2.64 4.66
N ASN A 124 -22.48 -3.92 4.95
CA ASN A 124 -22.28 -4.40 6.31
C ASN A 124 -20.78 -4.58 6.58
N GLY A 125 -20.36 -4.20 7.77
CA GLY A 125 -19.02 -4.47 8.26
C GLY A 125 -18.79 -5.96 8.55
N THR A 126 -17.53 -6.34 8.65
CA THR A 126 -17.13 -7.71 8.99
C THR A 126 -17.09 -7.96 10.49
N SER A 127 -17.21 -9.23 10.90
CA SER A 127 -16.99 -9.67 12.27
C SER A 127 -15.54 -10.06 12.57
N HIS A 128 -14.70 -10.30 11.54
CA HIS A 128 -13.29 -10.68 11.68
C HIS A 128 -12.34 -9.50 11.42
N PRO A 129 -11.04 -9.60 11.73
CA PRO A 129 -10.05 -8.58 11.38
C PRO A 129 -9.98 -8.36 9.86
N ARG A 130 -9.87 -7.08 9.46
CA ARG A 130 -9.81 -6.67 8.05
C ARG A 130 -8.82 -5.54 7.86
N VAL A 131 -8.12 -5.56 6.73
CA VAL A 131 -7.31 -4.45 6.25
C VAL A 131 -8.00 -3.80 5.04
N TYR A 132 -8.11 -2.48 5.07
CA TYR A 132 -8.40 -1.69 3.88
C TYR A 132 -7.13 -0.97 3.42
N PHE A 133 -6.71 -1.22 2.19
CA PHE A 133 -5.50 -0.65 1.60
C PHE A 133 -5.84 0.19 0.37
N ALA A 134 -5.80 1.51 0.51
CA ALA A 134 -5.97 2.45 -0.59
C ALA A 134 -4.61 2.72 -1.24
N ALA A 135 -4.34 2.04 -2.36
CA ALA A 135 -3.02 2.09 -3.00
C ALA A 135 -2.74 3.38 -3.79
N GLY A 136 -3.79 4.07 -4.26
CA GLY A 136 -3.63 5.29 -5.06
C GLY A 136 -4.87 6.17 -5.08
N ASN A 137 -5.66 6.17 -4.01
CA ASN A 137 -6.91 6.90 -3.90
C ASN A 137 -6.69 8.25 -3.21
N CYS A 138 -6.94 9.36 -3.90
CA CYS A 138 -6.82 10.69 -3.35
C CYS A 138 -7.73 10.89 -2.13
N LEU A 139 -7.24 11.55 -1.08
CA LEU A 139 -8.02 12.03 0.08
C LEU A 139 -8.78 10.95 0.89
N ILE A 140 -8.78 9.71 0.47
CA ILE A 140 -9.62 8.67 1.08
C ILE A 140 -9.24 8.36 2.55
N GLY A 141 -8.01 8.71 2.94
CA GLY A 141 -7.52 8.63 4.32
C GLY A 141 -7.77 9.89 5.13
N ASN A 142 -8.31 10.94 4.54
CA ASN A 142 -8.62 12.17 5.25
C ASN A 142 -9.91 12.00 6.05
N VAL A 143 -9.83 12.21 7.37
CA VAL A 143 -11.01 12.13 8.25
C VAL A 143 -11.83 13.43 8.29
N ASP A 144 -11.20 14.56 7.97
CA ASP A 144 -11.80 15.91 7.88
C ASP A 144 -12.74 16.30 9.04
N ASN A 145 -12.58 15.65 10.20
CA ASN A 145 -13.50 15.74 11.35
C ASN A 145 -14.98 15.50 10.98
N ASP A 146 -15.24 14.78 9.89
CA ASP A 146 -16.58 14.52 9.36
C ASP A 146 -16.92 13.02 9.47
N PRO A 147 -18.02 12.64 10.14
CA PRO A 147 -18.51 11.27 10.19
C PRO A 147 -18.90 10.71 8.81
N ASN A 148 -19.07 11.56 7.81
CA ASN A 148 -19.32 11.17 6.43
C ASN A 148 -18.04 10.94 5.62
N SER A 149 -16.85 11.00 6.25
CA SER A 149 -15.61 10.69 5.54
C SER A 149 -15.50 9.19 5.27
N MET A 150 -14.91 8.85 4.13
CA MET A 150 -14.62 7.46 3.74
C MET A 150 -13.76 6.75 4.78
N ALA A 151 -12.77 7.45 5.36
CA ALA A 151 -11.92 6.88 6.40
C ALA A 151 -12.73 6.43 7.63
N VAL A 152 -13.67 7.27 8.10
CA VAL A 152 -14.57 6.88 9.19
C VAL A 152 -15.49 5.74 8.77
N GLY A 153 -16.02 5.78 7.55
CA GLY A 153 -16.84 4.69 7.00
C GLY A 153 -16.13 3.34 6.98
N TRP A 154 -14.85 3.31 6.57
CA TRP A 154 -14.04 2.09 6.58
C TRP A 154 -13.74 1.59 7.99
N LEU A 155 -13.33 2.47 8.88
CA LEU A 155 -12.91 2.11 10.24
C LEU A 155 -14.10 1.73 11.13
N SER A 156 -15.20 2.50 11.08
CA SER A 156 -16.39 2.27 11.90
C SER A 156 -17.38 1.32 11.23
N GLY A 157 -17.96 1.72 10.10
CA GLY A 157 -19.03 0.97 9.44
C GLY A 157 -18.61 -0.35 8.86
N MET A 158 -17.45 -0.38 8.22
CA MET A 158 -16.91 -1.59 7.61
C MET A 158 -16.05 -2.42 8.57
N ASN A 159 -15.81 -1.91 9.76
CA ASN A 159 -15.02 -2.56 10.80
C ASN A 159 -13.58 -2.92 10.39
N ALA A 160 -12.92 -2.11 9.56
CA ALA A 160 -11.52 -2.31 9.24
C ALA A 160 -10.67 -2.21 10.52
N THR A 161 -9.80 -3.20 10.74
CA THR A 161 -8.85 -3.23 11.86
C THR A 161 -7.64 -2.36 11.58
N ALA A 162 -7.26 -2.26 10.32
CA ALA A 162 -6.26 -1.31 9.86
C ALA A 162 -6.67 -0.72 8.50
N MET A 163 -6.30 0.53 8.27
CA MET A 163 -6.51 1.24 7.02
C MET A 163 -5.24 1.98 6.62
N VAL A 164 -4.88 1.87 5.36
CA VAL A 164 -3.84 2.69 4.71
C VAL A 164 -4.53 3.62 3.72
N GLY A 165 -4.25 4.91 3.77
CA GLY A 165 -4.89 5.86 2.86
C GLY A 165 -4.14 7.18 2.73
N TYR A 166 -4.43 7.91 1.67
CA TYR A 166 -3.90 9.24 1.41
C TYR A 166 -4.74 10.32 2.08
N VAL A 167 -4.10 11.24 2.77
CA VAL A 167 -4.76 12.38 3.45
C VAL A 167 -4.88 13.63 2.58
N VAL A 168 -4.21 13.63 1.42
CA VAL A 168 -4.30 14.67 0.39
C VAL A 168 -4.43 14.02 -0.98
N THR A 169 -4.53 14.83 -2.04
CA THR A 169 -4.48 14.34 -3.42
C THR A 169 -3.16 13.60 -3.66
N THR A 170 -3.22 12.34 -4.10
CA THR A 170 -2.02 11.58 -4.47
C THR A 170 -1.48 12.07 -5.82
N TRP A 171 -0.15 12.04 -5.97
CA TRP A 171 0.47 12.40 -7.22
C TRP A 171 0.54 11.21 -8.18
N TYR A 172 1.24 10.17 -7.77
CA TYR A 172 1.44 8.94 -8.55
C TYR A 172 1.22 7.67 -7.74
N GLY A 173 0.77 7.79 -6.52
CA GLY A 173 0.57 6.65 -5.64
C GLY A 173 1.86 5.96 -5.19
N ARG A 174 2.99 6.65 -5.24
CA ARG A 174 4.31 6.06 -4.93
C ARG A 174 4.36 5.46 -3.55
N ASN A 175 3.84 6.14 -2.55
CA ASN A 175 3.87 5.65 -1.18
C ASN A 175 2.89 4.49 -0.98
N GLY A 176 1.65 4.60 -1.42
CA GLY A 176 0.66 3.54 -1.31
C GLY A 176 1.05 2.28 -2.11
N TRP A 177 1.33 2.43 -3.40
CA TRP A 177 1.78 1.31 -4.25
C TRP A 177 3.09 0.71 -3.78
N GLY A 178 4.03 1.53 -3.33
CA GLY A 178 5.29 1.06 -2.78
C GLY A 178 5.08 0.22 -1.52
N GLY A 179 4.26 0.69 -0.57
CA GLY A 179 3.91 -0.06 0.64
C GLY A 179 3.27 -1.40 0.34
N LEU A 180 2.29 -1.44 -0.58
CA LEU A 180 1.66 -2.67 -1.04
C LEU A 180 2.66 -3.64 -1.66
N LYS A 181 3.57 -3.12 -2.47
CA LYS A 181 4.60 -3.92 -3.14
C LYS A 181 5.63 -4.48 -2.15
N TYR A 182 6.08 -3.69 -1.17
CA TYR A 182 6.93 -4.18 -0.09
C TYR A 182 6.25 -5.31 0.66
N TRP A 183 4.96 -5.16 0.95
CA TRP A 183 4.18 -6.18 1.66
C TRP A 183 4.05 -7.47 0.84
N ALA A 184 3.69 -7.36 -0.44
CA ALA A 184 3.55 -8.49 -1.35
C ALA A 184 4.88 -9.22 -1.61
N ALA A 185 5.97 -8.49 -1.85
CA ALA A 185 7.29 -9.09 -2.07
C ALA A 185 7.87 -9.78 -0.83
N ASN A 186 7.38 -9.44 0.35
CA ASN A 186 7.79 -10.03 1.63
C ASN A 186 6.62 -10.74 2.33
N ALA A 187 5.72 -11.34 1.56
CA ALA A 187 4.56 -12.06 2.08
C ALA A 187 4.96 -13.13 3.10
N GLY A 188 4.24 -13.22 4.20
CA GLY A 188 4.52 -14.10 5.33
C GLY A 188 5.69 -13.65 6.23
N ARG A 189 6.43 -12.62 5.83
CA ARG A 189 7.60 -12.12 6.55
C ARG A 189 7.38 -10.76 7.20
N LEU A 190 6.91 -9.79 6.44
CA LEU A 190 6.65 -8.45 6.94
C LEU A 190 5.19 -8.29 7.33
N THR A 191 4.97 -7.58 8.44
CA THR A 191 3.65 -7.06 8.77
C THR A 191 3.32 -5.87 7.88
N LEU A 192 2.04 -5.47 7.83
CA LEU A 192 1.60 -4.29 7.09
C LEU A 192 2.39 -3.04 7.49
N ALA A 193 2.49 -2.75 8.78
CA ALA A 193 3.22 -1.57 9.26
C ALA A 193 4.71 -1.62 8.93
N GLN A 194 5.34 -2.78 9.02
CA GLN A 194 6.73 -2.97 8.62
C GLN A 194 6.95 -2.68 7.13
N ALA A 195 6.05 -3.15 6.28
CA ALA A 195 6.13 -2.91 4.84
C ALA A 195 6.00 -1.41 4.50
N ILE A 196 5.04 -0.72 5.11
CA ILE A 196 4.85 0.73 4.95
C ILE A 196 6.07 1.49 5.45
N TYR A 197 6.58 1.15 6.64
CA TYR A 197 7.77 1.79 7.20
C TYR A 197 8.98 1.63 6.27
N LEU A 198 9.23 0.44 5.74
CA LEU A 198 10.36 0.20 4.83
C LEU A 198 10.21 0.97 3.52
N ASN A 199 9.02 1.03 2.96
CA ASN A 199 8.77 1.85 1.79
C ASN A 199 9.06 3.33 2.07
N GLN A 200 8.61 3.85 3.21
CA GLN A 200 8.89 5.21 3.62
C GLN A 200 10.40 5.47 3.77
N GLN A 201 11.12 4.53 4.38
CA GLN A 201 12.58 4.64 4.51
C GLN A 201 13.28 4.60 3.14
N ASP A 202 12.81 3.80 2.19
CA ASP A 202 13.35 3.77 0.83
C ASP A 202 13.09 5.08 0.07
N MET A 203 11.89 5.65 0.22
CA MET A 203 11.55 6.95 -0.34
C MET A 203 12.47 8.06 0.21
N LEU A 204 12.62 8.16 1.52
CA LEU A 204 13.50 9.14 2.17
C LEU A 204 14.96 8.94 1.73
N HIS A 205 15.42 7.71 1.64
CA HIS A 205 16.77 7.40 1.19
C HIS A 205 17.01 7.80 -0.28
N THR A 206 16.04 7.55 -1.14
CA THR A 206 16.09 7.93 -2.55
C THR A 206 16.13 9.45 -2.71
N GLU A 207 15.29 10.15 -1.96
CA GLU A 207 15.24 11.61 -1.94
C GLU A 207 16.56 12.18 -1.42
N PHE A 208 17.09 11.66 -0.33
CA PHE A 208 18.41 12.05 0.19
C PHE A 208 19.52 11.90 -0.85
N GLY A 209 19.47 10.86 -1.67
CA GLY A 209 20.46 10.63 -2.74
C GLY A 209 20.33 11.63 -3.90
N TRP A 210 19.18 12.24 -4.11
CA TRP A 210 18.93 13.19 -5.18
C TRP A 210 19.14 14.65 -4.71
N TYR A 211 18.54 15.00 -3.59
CA TYR A 211 18.49 16.38 -3.07
C TYR A 211 18.28 16.39 -1.55
N PRO A 212 19.33 16.09 -0.78
CA PRO A 212 19.24 15.94 0.68
C PRO A 212 18.66 17.18 1.38
N GLU A 213 18.80 18.37 0.79
CA GLU A 213 18.28 19.61 1.31
C GLU A 213 16.76 19.62 1.39
N MET A 214 16.07 18.89 0.51
CA MET A 214 14.61 18.80 0.51
C MET A 214 14.03 18.03 1.70
N LEU A 215 14.82 17.19 2.36
CA LEU A 215 14.37 16.44 3.55
C LEU A 215 14.01 17.34 4.73
N THR A 216 14.54 18.55 4.77
CA THR A 216 14.32 19.54 5.84
C THR A 216 13.38 20.66 5.42
N VAL A 217 12.92 20.67 4.17
CA VAL A 217 12.00 21.69 3.68
C VAL A 217 10.58 21.28 4.06
N ASP A 218 9.92 22.15 4.79
CA ASP A 218 8.49 22.05 5.05
C ASP A 218 7.73 22.47 3.79
N TYR A 219 6.99 21.54 3.20
CA TYR A 219 6.26 21.74 1.97
C TYR A 219 4.76 21.78 2.27
N PRO A 220 4.11 22.93 2.06
CA PRO A 220 2.68 23.04 2.31
C PRO A 220 1.89 22.21 1.31
N PHE A 221 1.20 21.19 1.81
CA PHE A 221 0.23 20.43 1.05
C PHE A 221 -1.13 21.12 1.13
N SER A 222 -1.69 21.47 -0.01
CA SER A 222 -3.09 21.90 -0.10
C SER A 222 -3.87 20.88 -0.93
N ALA A 223 -5.19 20.88 -0.80
CA ALA A 223 -6.07 20.09 -1.66
C ALA A 223 -5.87 20.41 -3.15
N GLY A 224 -5.38 21.63 -3.44
CA GLY A 224 -4.95 22.08 -4.75
C GLY A 224 -3.43 21.97 -4.98
N ALA A 225 -2.77 20.93 -4.50
CA ALA A 225 -1.31 20.76 -4.56
C ALA A 225 -0.68 21.06 -5.93
N PHE A 226 -1.45 20.95 -6.98
CA PHE A 226 -1.03 21.34 -8.33
C PHE A 226 -1.02 22.85 -8.57
N ALA A 227 -1.84 23.62 -7.86
CA ALA A 227 -1.90 25.07 -7.99
C ALA A 227 -0.71 25.78 -7.35
N GLU A 228 -0.08 25.14 -6.35
CA GLU A 228 1.07 25.69 -5.63
C GLU A 228 2.43 25.22 -6.17
N ASP A 229 2.42 24.74 -7.40
CA ASP A 229 3.60 24.33 -8.12
C ASP A 229 4.73 25.39 -8.12
N SER A 230 4.37 26.66 -8.02
CA SER A 230 5.32 27.78 -7.98
C SER A 230 6.13 27.81 -6.68
N GLU A 231 5.51 27.55 -5.52
CA GLU A 231 6.21 27.56 -4.24
C GLU A 231 7.12 26.33 -4.11
N PHE A 232 6.64 25.15 -4.47
CA PHE A 232 7.48 23.95 -4.52
C PHE A 232 8.69 24.14 -5.45
N LYS A 233 8.50 24.66 -6.65
CA LYS A 233 9.59 24.95 -7.60
C LYS A 233 10.59 25.94 -7.04
N LYS A 234 10.12 26.96 -6.33
CA LYS A 234 10.97 27.96 -5.69
C LYS A 234 11.83 27.31 -4.60
N LEU A 235 11.22 26.55 -3.70
CA LEU A 235 11.91 25.85 -2.61
C LEU A 235 12.90 24.83 -3.15
N PHE A 236 12.49 24.03 -4.12
CA PHE A 236 13.35 23.04 -4.76
C PHE A 236 14.55 23.70 -5.44
N ARG A 237 14.32 24.81 -6.16
CA ARG A 237 15.41 25.56 -6.82
C ARG A 237 16.36 26.20 -5.80
N GLN A 238 15.85 26.69 -4.68
CA GLN A 238 16.69 27.22 -3.60
C GLN A 238 17.57 26.12 -3.00
N ALA A 239 17.02 24.91 -2.78
CA ALA A 239 17.73 23.79 -2.18
C ALA A 239 18.74 23.14 -3.14
N THR A 240 18.41 23.01 -4.42
CA THR A 240 19.18 22.18 -5.37
C THR A 240 19.85 22.95 -6.50
N GLY A 241 19.52 24.23 -6.67
CA GLY A 241 19.96 25.06 -7.81
C GLY A 241 19.23 24.77 -9.12
N ASN A 242 18.34 23.77 -9.18
CA ASN A 242 17.67 23.30 -10.39
C ASN A 242 16.13 23.35 -10.24
N LEU A 243 15.43 23.26 -11.37
CA LEU A 243 13.98 23.01 -11.33
C LEU A 243 13.72 21.50 -11.20
N PRO A 244 12.67 21.10 -10.45
CA PRO A 244 12.34 19.69 -10.30
C PRO A 244 11.80 19.11 -11.61
N THR A 245 12.14 17.86 -11.88
CA THR A 245 11.42 17.06 -12.88
C THR A 245 10.01 16.74 -12.35
N LYS A 246 9.12 16.32 -13.26
CA LYS A 246 7.78 15.87 -12.88
C LYS A 246 7.82 14.72 -11.87
N ASP A 247 8.75 13.78 -12.06
CA ASP A 247 8.92 12.63 -11.16
C ASP A 247 9.44 13.02 -9.79
N GLN A 248 10.44 13.89 -9.72
CA GLN A 248 10.96 14.38 -8.45
C GLN A 248 9.89 15.11 -7.64
N LYS A 249 9.08 15.93 -8.32
CA LYS A 249 7.96 16.62 -7.71
C LYS A 249 6.93 15.64 -7.14
N GLY A 250 6.53 14.65 -7.92
CA GLY A 250 5.57 13.62 -7.47
C GLY A 250 6.10 12.79 -6.32
N PHE A 251 7.41 12.51 -6.32
CA PHE A 251 8.06 11.73 -5.27
C PHE A 251 8.07 12.48 -3.93
N VAL A 252 8.47 13.74 -3.90
CA VAL A 252 8.46 14.57 -2.70
C VAL A 252 7.03 14.76 -2.18
N HIS A 253 6.07 14.98 -3.10
CA HIS A 253 4.66 15.12 -2.72
C HIS A 253 4.14 13.85 -2.03
N ASP A 254 4.40 12.67 -2.61
CA ASP A 254 3.86 11.41 -2.08
C ASP A 254 4.56 10.92 -0.81
N ARG A 255 5.70 11.49 -0.43
CA ARG A 255 6.51 11.07 0.72
C ARG A 255 5.75 11.07 2.04
N ASP A 256 5.01 12.13 2.31
CA ASP A 256 4.47 12.42 3.65
C ASP A 256 2.92 12.36 3.70
N VAL A 257 2.28 11.76 2.69
CA VAL A 257 0.82 11.87 2.50
C VAL A 257 0.03 10.60 2.79
N VAL A 258 0.69 9.52 3.16
CA VAL A 258 0.04 8.25 3.50
C VAL A 258 0.02 8.06 5.00
N VAL A 259 -1.13 7.69 5.51
CA VAL A 259 -1.33 7.35 6.93
C VAL A 259 -1.72 5.90 7.09
N LEU A 260 -1.32 5.32 8.22
CA LEU A 260 -1.78 4.03 8.71
C LEU A 260 -2.67 4.27 9.95
N TYR A 261 -3.94 3.96 9.83
CA TYR A 261 -4.87 3.86 10.95
C TYR A 261 -4.89 2.42 11.46
N GLY A 262 -4.79 2.24 12.76
CA GLY A 262 -4.73 0.94 13.43
C GLY A 262 -3.48 0.79 14.30
N ASP A 263 -3.31 -0.37 14.88
CA ASP A 263 -2.14 -0.67 15.70
C ASP A 263 -0.93 -1.06 14.82
N PRO A 264 0.15 -0.28 14.82
CA PRO A 264 1.35 -0.60 14.04
C PRO A 264 2.08 -1.86 14.56
N ALA A 265 1.78 -2.32 15.76
CA ALA A 265 2.33 -3.56 16.32
C ALA A 265 1.54 -4.80 15.89
N TRP A 266 0.38 -4.65 15.25
CA TRP A 266 -0.43 -5.77 14.81
C TRP A 266 0.32 -6.68 13.83
N ASP A 267 0.44 -7.98 14.17
CA ASP A 267 1.11 -8.98 13.34
C ASP A 267 0.19 -9.49 12.22
N VAL A 268 -0.16 -8.59 11.28
CA VAL A 268 -0.94 -8.93 10.09
C VAL A 268 -0.03 -9.11 8.88
N LYS A 269 -0.15 -10.26 8.20
CA LYS A 269 0.70 -10.67 7.07
C LYS A 269 -0.12 -11.20 5.91
N LEU A 270 0.40 -11.04 4.69
CA LEU A 270 -0.08 -11.80 3.54
C LEU A 270 0.41 -13.25 3.65
N LYS A 271 -0.40 -14.18 3.17
CA LYS A 271 0.01 -15.58 3.04
C LYS A 271 1.20 -15.68 2.09
N ASN A 272 2.24 -16.40 2.49
CA ASN A 272 3.33 -16.70 1.58
C ASN A 272 2.90 -17.78 0.57
N PRO A 273 2.88 -17.49 -0.74
CA PRO A 273 2.43 -18.45 -1.76
C PRO A 273 3.47 -19.55 -2.05
N ALA A 274 4.73 -19.30 -1.71
CA ALA A 274 5.85 -20.19 -1.95
C ALA A 274 6.87 -20.08 -0.80
N PRO A 275 7.80 -21.03 -0.67
CA PRO A 275 8.93 -20.86 0.23
C PRO A 275 9.67 -19.54 -0.05
N LEU A 276 10.17 -18.91 1.01
CA LEU A 276 10.96 -17.69 0.85
C LEU A 276 12.16 -17.98 -0.05
N GLY A 277 12.34 -17.16 -1.08
CA GLY A 277 13.45 -17.29 -2.04
C GLY A 277 14.82 -16.96 -1.44
N TYR A 278 14.87 -16.55 -0.18
CA TYR A 278 16.12 -16.22 0.50
C TYR A 278 16.01 -16.38 2.02
N LYS A 279 17.15 -16.58 2.65
CA LYS A 279 17.34 -16.59 4.09
C LYS A 279 18.31 -15.47 4.49
N VAL A 280 18.03 -14.82 5.61
CA VAL A 280 18.94 -13.82 6.18
C VAL A 280 19.46 -14.33 7.51
N ASP A 281 20.76 -14.52 7.61
CA ASP A 281 21.46 -14.83 8.85
C ASP A 281 22.18 -13.60 9.37
N PHE A 282 22.06 -13.36 10.66
CA PHE A 282 22.71 -12.25 11.37
C PHE A 282 23.67 -12.78 12.43
N LYS A 283 24.89 -12.27 12.45
CA LYS A 283 25.90 -12.61 13.45
C LYS A 283 26.67 -11.38 13.88
N MET A 284 26.85 -11.20 15.18
CA MET A 284 27.81 -10.26 15.72
C MET A 284 29.18 -10.93 15.86
N LYS A 285 30.24 -10.31 15.34
CA LYS A 285 31.63 -10.67 15.53
C LYS A 285 32.36 -9.49 16.16
N GLY A 286 32.42 -9.44 17.48
CA GLY A 286 32.90 -8.27 18.19
C GLY A 286 32.06 -7.03 17.86
N LYS A 287 32.68 -6.00 17.27
CA LYS A 287 32.04 -4.77 16.84
C LYS A 287 31.48 -4.83 15.40
N GLN A 288 31.69 -5.94 14.71
CA GLN A 288 31.19 -6.13 13.35
C GLN A 288 29.87 -6.87 13.35
N CYS A 289 28.95 -6.36 12.54
CA CYS A 289 27.70 -7.02 12.21
C CYS A 289 27.84 -7.68 10.84
N VAL A 290 27.67 -8.99 10.78
CA VAL A 290 27.69 -9.74 9.51
C VAL A 290 26.25 -10.16 9.19
N VAL A 291 25.72 -9.61 8.11
CA VAL A 291 24.43 -10.02 7.53
C VAL A 291 24.74 -10.86 6.29
N THR A 292 24.29 -12.10 6.31
CA THR A 292 24.45 -13.02 5.18
C THR A 292 23.10 -13.29 4.56
N ILE A 293 22.94 -12.98 3.27
CA ILE A 293 21.76 -13.25 2.49
C ILE A 293 22.07 -14.43 1.57
N ILE A 294 21.33 -15.52 1.74
CA ILE A 294 21.49 -16.77 0.97
C ILE A 294 20.23 -16.93 0.12
N THR A 295 20.37 -16.88 -1.19
CA THR A 295 19.28 -17.13 -2.13
C THR A 295 19.15 -18.62 -2.44
N ASN A 296 17.94 -19.07 -2.76
CA ASN A 296 17.64 -20.44 -3.19
C ASN A 296 16.90 -20.44 -4.54
N GLU A 297 16.44 -21.61 -4.99
CA GLU A 297 15.74 -21.80 -6.26
C GLU A 297 14.42 -21.05 -6.37
N TYR A 298 13.82 -20.67 -5.26
CA TYR A 298 12.58 -19.86 -5.22
C TYR A 298 12.83 -18.35 -5.28
N PHE A 299 14.09 -17.95 -5.39
CA PHE A 299 14.44 -16.52 -5.45
C PHE A 299 14.01 -15.89 -6.77
N ASP A 300 12.98 -15.06 -6.73
CA ASP A 300 12.54 -14.29 -7.88
C ASP A 300 13.18 -12.89 -7.90
N GLY A 301 14.27 -12.76 -8.61
CA GLY A 301 14.95 -11.49 -8.81
C GLY A 301 14.12 -10.45 -9.56
N ALA A 302 13.12 -10.87 -10.35
CA ALA A 302 12.24 -9.96 -11.05
C ALA A 302 11.22 -9.32 -10.09
N LEU A 303 10.76 -10.06 -9.08
CA LEU A 303 9.91 -9.52 -8.03
C LEU A 303 10.65 -8.43 -7.24
N MET A 304 11.92 -8.67 -6.93
CA MET A 304 12.76 -7.71 -6.21
C MET A 304 13.13 -6.48 -7.04
N LYS A 305 13.10 -6.60 -8.37
CA LYS A 305 13.36 -5.48 -9.29
C LYS A 305 12.12 -4.67 -9.63
N GLY A 306 10.97 -5.01 -9.09
CA GLY A 306 9.75 -4.31 -9.42
C GLY A 306 9.27 -4.48 -10.87
N GLY A 307 9.87 -5.37 -11.62
CA GLY A 307 9.95 -5.40 -13.06
C GLY A 307 8.73 -5.80 -13.86
N LYS A 308 7.57 -6.03 -13.27
CA LYS A 308 6.33 -6.26 -14.02
C LYS A 308 5.23 -5.23 -13.73
N LEU A 309 5.46 -4.33 -12.81
CA LEU A 309 4.56 -3.23 -12.55
C LEU A 309 4.82 -2.16 -13.60
N LYS A 310 3.88 -1.95 -14.50
CA LYS A 310 3.95 -0.90 -15.53
C LYS A 310 3.96 0.51 -14.96
N GLN A 311 3.76 0.65 -13.67
CA GLN A 311 3.87 1.92 -12.99
C GLN A 311 5.31 2.11 -12.54
N GLU A 312 5.95 3.10 -13.09
CA GLU A 312 7.37 3.46 -12.97
C GLU A 312 7.79 3.91 -11.54
N HIS A 313 6.94 3.67 -10.56
CA HIS A 313 7.02 4.35 -9.27
C HIS A 313 7.83 3.62 -8.22
N VAL A 314 8.03 2.33 -8.37
CA VAL A 314 8.86 1.53 -7.47
C VAL A 314 9.74 0.63 -8.30
N THR A 315 11.01 1.00 -8.42
CA THR A 315 11.95 0.31 -9.31
C THR A 315 12.57 -0.92 -8.69
N ASP A 316 12.93 -0.86 -7.42
CA ASP A 316 13.62 -1.94 -6.71
C ASP A 316 13.04 -2.12 -5.31
N ILE A 317 12.86 -3.36 -4.87
CA ILE A 317 12.56 -3.69 -3.48
C ILE A 317 13.82 -4.27 -2.85
N PRO A 318 14.46 -3.57 -1.92
CA PRO A 318 15.66 -4.08 -1.28
C PRO A 318 15.34 -5.21 -0.31
N PHE A 319 16.35 -6.03 -0.02
CA PHE A 319 16.28 -6.92 1.12
C PHE A 319 16.17 -6.10 2.40
N ALA A 320 15.16 -6.41 3.20
CA ALA A 320 14.95 -5.76 4.46
C ALA A 320 15.33 -6.68 5.61
N TYR A 321 16.06 -6.14 6.57
CA TYR A 321 16.40 -6.85 7.79
C TYR A 321 16.28 -5.92 9.00
N TYR A 322 15.45 -6.30 9.95
CA TYR A 322 15.34 -5.62 11.22
C TYR A 322 16.39 -6.16 12.18
N PHE A 323 17.31 -5.30 12.59
CA PHE A 323 18.32 -5.69 13.58
C PHE A 323 17.65 -5.88 14.94
N PRO A 324 17.93 -6.98 15.66
CA PRO A 324 17.35 -7.25 16.95
C PRO A 324 17.82 -6.27 18.05
N THR A 325 18.89 -5.51 17.77
CA THR A 325 19.43 -4.48 18.65
C THR A 325 19.72 -3.20 17.89
N LEU A 326 19.67 -2.06 18.57
CA LEU A 326 20.08 -0.79 17.99
C LEU A 326 21.57 -0.86 17.63
N LEU A 327 21.86 -0.61 16.35
CA LEU A 327 23.24 -0.42 15.90
C LEU A 327 23.68 0.99 16.28
N GLN A 328 24.88 1.09 16.85
CA GLN A 328 25.48 2.39 17.17
C GLN A 328 25.81 3.16 15.88
N SER A 329 25.88 4.48 15.95
CA SER A 329 26.30 5.37 14.86
C SER A 329 27.67 4.96 14.30
N ASN A 330 27.95 5.22 13.01
CA ASN A 330 29.17 4.88 12.29
C ASN A 330 29.29 3.42 11.82
N VAL A 331 28.22 2.81 11.39
CA VAL A 331 28.26 1.52 10.70
C VAL A 331 28.95 1.70 9.34
N LYS A 332 30.12 1.08 9.15
CA LYS A 332 30.75 0.97 7.84
C LYS A 332 30.28 -0.32 7.19
N PHE A 333 29.91 -0.23 5.92
CA PHE A 333 29.50 -1.39 5.14
C PHE A 333 30.69 -1.88 4.34
N GLU A 334 31.10 -3.13 4.58
CA GLU A 334 32.03 -3.85 3.72
C GLU A 334 31.24 -4.83 2.87
N ARG A 335 31.42 -4.76 1.56
CA ARG A 335 30.78 -5.64 0.61
C ARG A 335 31.69 -6.83 0.33
N SER A 336 31.21 -8.03 0.60
CA SER A 336 31.82 -9.24 0.08
C SER A 336 30.93 -9.90 -0.96
N ILE A 337 31.32 -9.80 -2.20
CA ILE A 337 31.10 -10.66 -3.37
C ILE A 337 29.65 -10.91 -3.82
N GLY A 338 29.46 -10.78 -5.14
CA GLY A 338 28.30 -11.15 -5.92
C GLY A 338 27.73 -9.98 -6.68
N LYS A 339 27.14 -10.21 -7.79
CA LYS A 339 26.55 -9.23 -8.71
C LYS A 339 25.75 -8.16 -7.97
N SER A 340 26.14 -6.91 -8.10
CA SER A 340 25.46 -5.64 -7.74
C SER A 340 24.37 -5.68 -6.65
N LEU A 341 24.76 -5.80 -5.38
CA LEU A 341 23.93 -5.41 -4.25
C LEU A 341 24.16 -3.92 -3.95
N ARG A 342 23.11 -3.09 -4.03
CA ARG A 342 23.14 -1.74 -3.43
C ARG A 342 22.81 -1.90 -1.96
N LEU A 343 23.78 -1.64 -1.08
CA LEU A 343 23.56 -1.55 0.35
C LEU A 343 23.16 -0.11 0.68
N ARG A 344 21.99 0.07 1.24
CA ARG A 344 21.49 1.34 1.74
C ARG A 344 21.45 1.28 3.27
N SER A 345 22.04 2.26 3.92
CA SER A 345 21.93 2.41 5.37
C SER A 345 21.32 3.75 5.69
N ASN A 346 20.35 3.76 6.56
CA ASN A 346 19.90 5.00 7.16
C ASN A 346 20.91 5.39 8.24
N LYS A 347 21.64 6.48 8.03
CA LYS A 347 22.34 7.16 9.10
C LYS A 347 21.29 7.95 9.86
N ARG A 348 21.10 7.67 11.13
CA ARG A 348 20.45 8.60 12.05
C ARG A 348 21.38 9.75 12.37
#